data_c9dc21b9e941edeb7562f3681038e6f3
#
_entry.id   c9dc21b9e941edeb7562f3681038e6f3
#
_cell.length_a   1.000
_cell.length_b   1.000
_cell.length_c   1.000
_cell.angle_alpha   90.00
_cell.angle_beta   90.00
_cell.angle_gamma   90.00
#
_symmetry.space_group_name_H-M   'P 1'
#
loop_
_entity.id
_entity.type
_entity.pdbx_description
1 polymer ?
#
loop_
_entity_poly.entity_id
_entity_poly.type
_entity_poly.pdbx_seq_one_letter_code
_entity_poly.pdbx_strand_id
1 'polypeptide(L)'
;MSNSIAPGNSADVNVKVTALTTNPNVPVIYKTIILKKNLVNGVNILTQEIINQTNTKYIIKYNYTLGENITIPENCILEFDGGSIVNSTENSYSLTGTSTKVVNLYNYTIFSNITPTGITTFTGAFS
;
A
#
# COMPACT_ATOMS: atom_id res chain seq x y z
N MET A 1 -7.80 -44.48 -3.04
CA MET A 1 -7.89 -44.23 -2.73
C MET A 1 -7.77 -43.68 -2.82
N SER A 2 -7.66 -43.63 -2.93
CA SER A 2 -7.73 -43.30 -2.73
C SER A 2 -7.50 -42.71 -2.90
N ASN A 3 -7.26 -42.74 -2.98
CA ASN A 3 -7.21 -42.43 -2.90
C ASN A 3 -6.95 -41.89 -3.14
N SER A 4 -6.83 -42.08 -3.26
CA SER A 4 -6.77 -41.80 -3.22
C SER A 4 -6.44 -41.33 -3.72
N ILE A 5 -6.32 -41.46 -4.05
CA ILE A 5 -6.16 -41.25 -4.15
C ILE A 5 -5.96 -40.99 -4.51
N ALA A 6 -5.94 -41.36 -4.72
CA ALA A 6 -6.03 -41.37 -4.50
C ALA A 6 -5.82 -41.00 -4.74
N PRO A 7 -5.74 -41.21 -5.06
CA PRO A 7 -5.75 -40.95 -4.83
C PRO A 7 -5.45 -40.42 -4.89
N GLY A 8 -5.28 -40.53 -5.33
CA GLY A 8 -5.26 -40.28 -4.75
C GLY A 8 -5.09 -39.78 -4.98
N ASN A 9 -5.06 -40.01 -5.04
CA ASN A 9 -5.17 -39.69 -4.96
C ASN A 9 -4.88 -38.65 -5.39
N SER A 10 -4.64 -37.98 -5.42
CA SER A 10 -4.17 -36.92 -6.27
C SER A 10 -5.00 -35.69 -6.11
N ALA A 11 -6.18 -35.79 -5.83
CA ALA A 11 -7.06 -34.64 -5.57
C ALA A 11 -6.60 -33.82 -4.38
N ASP A 12 -5.83 -34.38 -3.52
CA ASP A 12 -5.36 -33.68 -2.33
C ASP A 12 -4.52 -32.45 -2.61
N VAL A 13 -3.83 -32.42 -3.73
CA VAL A 13 -2.96 -31.31 -4.07
C VAL A 13 -3.76 -30.04 -4.28
N ASN A 14 -4.87 -30.14 -4.97
CA ASN A 14 -5.69 -28.96 -5.25
C ASN A 14 -6.31 -28.38 -3.99
N VAL A 15 -6.68 -29.23 -3.06
CA VAL A 15 -7.24 -28.77 -1.79
C VAL A 15 -6.22 -27.98 -1.00
N LYS A 16 -4.98 -28.41 -1.00
CA LYS A 16 -3.93 -27.71 -0.26
C LYS A 16 -3.70 -26.32 -0.80
N VAL A 17 -3.68 -26.17 -2.11
CA VAL A 17 -3.47 -24.86 -2.72
C VAL A 17 -4.60 -23.90 -2.33
N THR A 18 -5.83 -24.37 -2.40
CA THR A 18 -6.96 -23.54 -2.04
C THR A 18 -6.90 -23.10 -0.58
N ALA A 19 -6.53 -24.00 0.31
CA ALA A 19 -6.44 -23.67 1.73
C ALA A 19 -5.41 -22.58 1.99
N LEU A 20 -4.29 -22.63 1.30
CA LEU A 20 -3.25 -21.61 1.49
C LEU A 20 -3.70 -20.24 1.03
N THR A 21 -4.49 -20.16 -0.04
CA THR A 21 -4.91 -18.89 -0.58
C THR A 21 -6.03 -18.25 0.22
N THR A 22 -6.67 -18.98 1.12
CA THR A 22 -7.82 -18.47 1.86
C THR A 22 -7.51 -18.14 3.31
N ASN A 23 -6.26 -18.23 3.73
CA ASN A 23 -5.91 -17.93 5.12
C ASN A 23 -6.01 -16.41 5.37
N PRO A 24 -7.00 -15.96 6.15
CA PRO A 24 -7.22 -14.53 6.34
C PRO A 24 -6.22 -13.87 7.27
N ASN A 25 -5.42 -14.65 8.00
CA ASN A 25 -4.48 -14.11 8.96
C ASN A 25 -3.12 -13.80 8.36
N VAL A 26 -2.89 -14.19 7.12
CA VAL A 26 -1.63 -13.94 6.45
C VAL A 26 -1.84 -12.85 5.41
N PRO A 27 -1.25 -11.66 5.63
CA PRO A 27 -1.35 -10.61 4.62
C PRO A 27 -0.63 -11.05 3.36
N VAL A 28 -1.23 -10.79 2.22
CA VAL A 28 -0.68 -11.17 0.94
C VAL A 28 -0.27 -9.91 0.20
N ILE A 29 1.03 -9.73 0.04
CA ILE A 29 1.58 -8.64 -0.74
C ILE A 29 2.16 -9.27 -2.00
N TYR A 30 1.62 -8.91 -3.13
CA TYR A 30 2.00 -9.51 -4.39
C TYR A 30 3.14 -8.80 -5.08
N LYS A 31 3.34 -7.52 -4.79
CA LYS A 31 4.41 -6.77 -5.43
C LYS A 31 4.86 -5.60 -4.57
N THR A 32 6.04 -5.12 -4.88
CA THR A 32 6.61 -3.92 -4.28
C THR A 32 6.93 -2.95 -5.40
N ILE A 33 6.46 -1.73 -5.26
CA ILE A 33 6.73 -0.67 -6.23
C ILE A 33 7.46 0.46 -5.51
N ILE A 34 8.64 0.79 -5.99
CA ILE A 34 9.36 1.96 -5.51
C ILE A 34 8.90 3.14 -6.37
N LEU A 35 8.24 4.10 -5.73
CA LEU A 35 7.69 5.24 -6.45
C LEU A 35 8.81 6.12 -7.00
N LYS A 36 8.64 6.55 -8.23
CA LYS A 36 9.55 7.48 -8.90
C LYS A 36 9.02 8.90 -8.77
N LYS A 37 9.89 9.86 -9.00
CA LYS A 37 9.45 11.25 -9.05
C LYS A 37 8.56 11.48 -10.26
N ASN A 38 7.59 12.36 -10.08
CA ASN A 38 6.70 12.81 -11.15
C ASN A 38 6.69 14.33 -11.14
N LEU A 39 7.68 14.92 -11.79
CA LEU A 39 7.86 16.37 -11.75
C LEU A 39 6.95 17.06 -12.74
N VAL A 40 6.13 17.98 -12.22
CA VAL A 40 5.26 18.84 -13.01
C VAL A 40 5.57 20.26 -12.57
N ASN A 41 6.13 21.04 -13.47
CA ASN A 41 6.58 22.41 -13.18
C ASN A 41 7.48 22.46 -11.94
N GLY A 42 8.38 21.48 -11.83
CA GLY A 42 9.33 21.43 -10.73
C GLY A 42 8.81 20.86 -9.43
N VAL A 43 7.54 20.51 -9.35
CA VAL A 43 6.93 19.94 -8.15
C VAL A 43 6.70 18.45 -8.35
N ASN A 44 7.07 17.64 -7.35
CA ASN A 44 6.86 16.20 -7.42
C ASN A 44 5.43 15.87 -7.01
N ILE A 45 4.60 15.58 -7.99
CA ILE A 45 3.14 15.47 -7.83
C ILE A 45 2.73 14.01 -7.68
N LEU A 46 1.91 13.73 -6.67
CA LEU A 46 1.32 12.40 -6.48
C LEU A 46 -0.09 12.41 -7.05
N THR A 47 -0.35 11.48 -7.97
CA THR A 47 -1.67 11.33 -8.58
C THR A 47 -2.20 9.93 -8.32
N GLN A 48 -3.50 9.76 -8.52
CA GLN A 48 -4.15 8.45 -8.34
C GLN A 48 -3.54 7.39 -9.26
N GLU A 49 -3.11 7.80 -10.45
CA GLU A 49 -2.53 6.85 -11.40
C GLU A 49 -1.24 6.22 -10.88
N ILE A 50 -0.50 6.94 -10.04
CA ILE A 50 0.75 6.45 -9.48
C ILE A 50 0.49 5.40 -8.39
N ILE A 51 -0.64 5.53 -7.68
CA ILE A 51 -1.03 4.60 -6.63
C ILE A 51 -2.41 4.04 -6.99
N ASN A 52 -2.44 3.05 -7.87
CA ASN A 52 -3.71 2.50 -8.34
C ASN A 52 -3.78 0.98 -8.33
N GLN A 53 -2.79 0.29 -7.75
CA GLN A 53 -2.77 -1.17 -7.76
C GLN A 53 -3.03 -1.72 -6.38
N THR A 54 -3.90 -2.73 -6.30
CA THR A 54 -4.17 -3.45 -5.06
C THR A 54 -2.99 -4.37 -4.73
N ASN A 55 -2.96 -4.85 -3.49
CA ASN A 55 -2.01 -5.88 -3.06
C ASN A 55 -0.56 -5.44 -3.27
N THR A 56 -0.27 -4.18 -3.00
CA THR A 56 1.02 -3.57 -3.33
C THR A 56 1.61 -2.87 -2.13
N LYS A 57 2.92 -3.03 -1.96
CA LYS A 57 3.69 -2.21 -1.05
C LYS A 57 4.33 -1.09 -1.86
N TYR A 58 3.93 0.15 -1.59
CA TYR A 58 4.51 1.32 -2.23
C TYR A 58 5.61 1.88 -1.33
N ILE A 59 6.81 1.99 -1.88
CA ILE A 59 7.95 2.55 -1.15
C ILE A 59 8.11 4.00 -1.58
N ILE A 60 8.05 4.90 -0.59
CA ILE A 60 8.02 6.34 -0.80
C ILE A 60 9.36 6.91 -0.34
N LYS A 61 10.21 7.21 -1.32
CA LYS A 61 11.57 7.71 -1.06
C LYS A 61 11.69 9.22 -1.24
N TYR A 62 10.69 9.86 -1.84
CA TYR A 62 10.74 11.27 -2.17
C TYR A 62 9.56 11.99 -1.56
N ASN A 63 9.67 13.31 -1.46
CA ASN A 63 8.59 14.14 -0.97
C ASN A 63 7.61 14.39 -2.12
N TYR A 64 6.34 14.08 -1.90
CA TYR A 64 5.28 14.24 -2.89
C TYR A 64 4.26 15.25 -2.42
N THR A 65 3.79 16.05 -3.36
CA THR A 65 2.65 16.95 -3.13
C THR A 65 1.43 16.35 -3.80
N LEU A 66 0.31 16.29 -3.10
CA LEU A 66 -0.92 15.77 -3.68
C LEU A 66 -1.36 16.63 -4.86
N GLY A 67 -1.65 15.99 -6.00
CA GLY A 67 -2.17 16.66 -7.18
C GLY A 67 -3.67 16.50 -7.34
N GLU A 68 -4.29 15.64 -6.53
CA GLU A 68 -5.72 15.36 -6.56
C GLU A 68 -6.07 14.56 -5.33
N ASN A 69 -7.35 14.33 -5.12
CA ASN A 69 -7.79 13.39 -4.07
C ASN A 69 -7.35 11.99 -4.44
N ILE A 70 -6.80 11.28 -3.46
CA ILE A 70 -6.26 9.94 -3.68
C ILE A 70 -6.92 8.97 -2.73
N THR A 71 -7.37 7.83 -3.28
CA THR A 71 -7.83 6.68 -2.51
C THR A 71 -6.84 5.55 -2.73
N ILE A 72 -6.24 5.09 -1.65
CA ILE A 72 -5.27 3.99 -1.73
C ILE A 72 -6.03 2.69 -1.90
N PRO A 73 -5.69 1.89 -2.91
CA PRO A 73 -6.41 0.64 -3.17
C PRO A 73 -6.30 -0.35 -2.02
N GLU A 74 -7.12 -1.40 -2.08
CA GLU A 74 -7.18 -2.41 -1.04
C GLU A 74 -5.87 -3.16 -0.88
N ASN A 75 -5.59 -3.57 0.34
CA ASN A 75 -4.45 -4.39 0.71
C ASN A 75 -3.12 -3.78 0.29
N CYS A 76 -2.94 -2.50 0.60
CA CYS A 76 -1.71 -1.79 0.30
C CYS A 76 -0.98 -1.39 1.57
N ILE A 77 0.32 -1.28 1.43
CA ILE A 77 1.20 -0.76 2.48
C ILE A 77 1.90 0.47 1.90
N LEU A 78 1.91 1.56 2.63
CA LEU A 78 2.75 2.72 2.32
C LEU A 78 3.96 2.65 3.24
N GLU A 79 5.12 2.41 2.66
CA GLU A 79 6.37 2.37 3.42
C GLU A 79 7.17 3.63 3.12
N PHE A 80 7.29 4.49 4.11
CA PHE A 80 8.02 5.75 3.95
C PHE A 80 9.49 5.51 4.26
N ASP A 81 10.29 5.59 3.21
CA ASP A 81 11.74 5.36 3.24
C ASP A 81 12.46 6.65 2.82
N GLY A 82 12.28 7.69 3.62
CA GLY A 82 12.86 9.00 3.38
C GLY A 82 11.92 10.01 2.75
N GLY A 83 10.77 9.56 2.27
CA GLY A 83 9.82 10.45 1.59
C GLY A 83 8.68 10.91 2.48
N SER A 84 7.80 11.69 1.90
CA SER A 84 6.63 12.24 2.60
C SER A 84 5.52 12.55 1.60
N ILE A 85 4.32 12.80 2.11
CA ILE A 85 3.18 13.25 1.31
C ILE A 85 2.60 14.49 1.98
N VAL A 86 2.43 15.55 1.19
CA VAL A 86 1.95 16.83 1.71
C VAL A 86 0.87 17.40 0.80
N ASN A 87 0.06 18.30 1.34
CA ASN A 87 -0.76 19.21 0.55
C ASN A 87 -0.04 20.55 0.44
N SER A 88 -0.18 21.21 -0.70
CA SER A 88 0.24 22.59 -0.79
C SER A 88 -0.73 23.44 0.03
N THR A 89 -0.32 24.66 0.36
CA THR A 89 -1.16 25.57 1.14
C THR A 89 -2.40 26.02 0.37
N GLU A 90 -2.41 25.83 -0.94
CA GLU A 90 -3.52 26.24 -1.80
C GLU A 90 -4.56 25.15 -2.04
N ASN A 91 -4.26 23.93 -1.65
CA ASN A 91 -5.11 22.79 -1.93
C ASN A 91 -5.47 22.04 -0.65
N SER A 92 -6.64 21.41 -0.67
CA SER A 92 -7.08 20.57 0.44
C SER A 92 -7.50 19.21 -0.09
N TYR A 93 -6.64 18.60 -0.88
CA TYR A 93 -6.88 17.24 -1.38
C TYR A 93 -6.84 16.25 -0.24
N SER A 94 -7.59 15.17 -0.39
CA SER A 94 -7.67 14.12 0.61
C SER A 94 -6.81 12.93 0.25
N LEU A 95 -6.34 12.24 1.28
CA LEU A 95 -5.65 10.96 1.14
C LEU A 95 -6.44 9.96 1.98
N THR A 96 -7.08 9.02 1.32
CA THR A 96 -7.97 8.06 1.96
C THR A 96 -7.44 6.65 1.78
N GLY A 97 -7.21 5.96 2.87
CA GLY A 97 -6.81 4.56 2.81
C GLY A 97 -8.02 3.64 2.75
N THR A 98 -7.77 2.39 2.40
CA THR A 98 -8.76 1.32 2.41
C THR A 98 -8.18 0.24 3.32
N SER A 99 -8.29 0.44 4.63
CA SER A 99 -7.62 -0.35 5.66
C SER A 99 -6.11 -0.42 5.39
N THR A 100 -5.55 0.70 5.02
CA THR A 100 -4.15 0.79 4.59
C THR A 100 -3.21 0.72 5.79
N LYS A 101 -2.07 0.08 5.61
CA LYS A 101 -1.01 0.05 6.60
C LYS A 101 0.06 1.06 6.22
N VAL A 102 0.59 1.74 7.21
CA VAL A 102 1.64 2.74 7.03
C VAL A 102 2.85 2.35 7.86
N VAL A 103 4.01 2.34 7.25
CA VAL A 103 5.28 2.07 7.91
C VAL A 103 6.18 3.27 7.70
N ASN A 104 6.65 3.86 8.79
CA ASN A 104 7.63 4.94 8.75
C ASN A 104 8.96 4.38 9.22
N LEU A 105 9.91 4.21 8.32
CA LEU A 105 11.20 3.60 8.64
C LEU A 105 12.11 4.52 9.44
N TYR A 106 11.88 5.83 9.37
CA TYR A 106 12.71 6.81 10.07
C TYR A 106 11.82 7.70 10.92
N ASN A 107 12.39 8.33 11.90
CA ASN A 107 11.63 9.16 12.82
C ASN A 107 11.56 10.60 12.31
N TYR A 108 10.63 10.84 11.37
CA TYR A 108 10.43 12.17 10.79
C TYR A 108 8.98 12.33 10.34
N THR A 109 8.60 13.56 9.98
CA THR A 109 7.24 13.87 9.55
C THR A 109 6.98 13.32 8.15
N ILE A 110 5.97 12.45 8.02
CA ILE A 110 5.61 11.85 6.73
C ILE A 110 4.35 12.45 6.11
N PHE A 111 3.51 13.10 6.90
CA PHE A 111 2.31 13.79 6.41
C PHE A 111 2.34 15.23 6.88
N SER A 112 2.13 16.17 5.98
CA SER A 112 2.05 17.60 6.30
C SER A 112 0.87 18.23 5.60
N ASN A 113 0.08 18.98 6.36
CA ASN A 113 -1.13 19.64 5.87
C ASN A 113 -2.13 18.64 5.28
N ILE A 114 -2.11 17.42 5.80
CA ILE A 114 -3.03 16.33 5.47
C ILE A 114 -3.36 15.60 6.74
N THR A 115 -4.63 15.21 6.88
CA THR A 115 -5.03 14.24 7.89
C THR A 115 -5.55 13.03 7.14
N PRO A 116 -4.72 12.01 6.91
CA PRO A 116 -5.17 10.85 6.15
C PRO A 116 -6.21 10.07 6.96
N THR A 117 -7.14 9.46 6.25
CA THR A 117 -8.16 8.59 6.85
C THR A 117 -8.01 7.18 6.29
N GLY A 118 -8.69 6.21 6.91
CA GLY A 118 -8.66 4.84 6.43
C GLY A 118 -7.34 4.12 6.65
N ILE A 119 -6.51 4.63 7.53
CA ILE A 119 -5.25 3.98 7.92
C ILE A 119 -5.54 3.17 9.18
N THR A 120 -5.28 1.87 9.13
CA THR A 120 -5.61 0.98 10.24
C THR A 120 -4.42 0.58 11.08
N THR A 121 -3.22 0.72 10.55
CA THR A 121 -2.01 0.30 11.26
C THR A 121 -0.89 1.27 10.97
N PHE A 122 -0.25 1.74 12.02
CA PHE A 122 0.97 2.53 11.92
C PHE A 122 2.10 1.78 12.58
N THR A 123 3.25 1.75 11.91
CA THR A 123 4.48 1.24 12.49
C THR A 123 5.52 2.35 12.37
N GLY A 124 6.16 2.68 13.48
CA GLY A 124 7.09 3.79 13.54
C GLY A 124 6.42 5.07 14.02
N ALA A 125 7.12 6.17 13.92
CA ALA A 125 6.58 7.46 14.36
C ALA A 125 5.55 7.96 13.37
N PHE A 126 4.44 8.46 13.91
CA PHE A 126 3.37 9.05 13.11
C PHE A 126 3.34 10.55 13.36
N SER A 127 3.61 11.32 12.34
CA SER A 127 3.34 12.76 12.41
C SER A 127 3.59 13.40 11.06
#